data_4e28504f5c2c6bee8e89c03f82f3fae5
#
_entry.id   4e28504f5c2c6bee8e89c03f82f3fae5
#
_cell.length_a   1.000
_cell.length_b   1.000
_cell.length_c   1.000
_cell.angle_alpha   90.00
_cell.angle_beta   90.00
_cell.angle_gamma   90.00
#
_symmetry.space_group_name_H-M   'P 1'
#
loop_
_entity.id
_entity.type
_entity.pdbx_description
1 polymer ?
#
loop_
_entity_poly.entity_id
_entity_poly.type
_entity_poly.pdbx_seq_one_letter_code
_entity_poly.pdbx_strand_id
1 'polypeptide(L)'
;TTRMGAYKPRTSPYDFQGLGKECLPWVFELAGKYGIRVIATEITHESQIDEINTALDGVGAPTGVLLQIGTRNAQNFELLKYVGQQQRFPVLFKRGMGITLEESLNACEYVASEGNSKIILCLRGMKTNLGDPHRNFVDFAHVPVVKRLTRLPVCVDPSHSVGRKEPAPDGITDIQHVTAQGVIAGANMVLVDFHPNPSKALCDGPQALTLDELEPCGAGCPRPVLN
;
A
#
# COMPACT_ATOMS: atom_id res chain seq x y z
N THR A 1 -5.23 -8.28 -7.11
CA THR A 1 -4.05 -7.43 -6.91
C THR A 1 -3.30 -7.91 -5.70
N THR A 2 -2.00 -8.02 -5.77
CA THR A 2 -1.14 -8.27 -4.61
C THR A 2 0.01 -7.27 -4.56
N ARG A 3 0.65 -7.14 -3.40
CA ARG A 3 1.85 -6.33 -3.22
C ARG A 3 3.02 -7.23 -2.88
N MET A 4 4.16 -6.95 -3.48
CA MET A 4 5.41 -7.65 -3.18
C MET A 4 6.51 -6.66 -2.90
N GLY A 5 7.51 -7.06 -2.12
CA GLY A 5 8.61 -6.19 -1.69
C GLY A 5 9.94 -6.56 -2.34
N ALA A 6 10.10 -6.26 -3.64
CA ALA A 6 11.40 -6.37 -4.29
C ALA A 6 12.40 -5.38 -3.65
N TYR A 7 11.94 -4.17 -3.40
CA TYR A 7 12.72 -3.11 -2.76
C TYR A 7 12.01 -2.67 -1.48
N LYS A 8 12.68 -2.75 -0.34
CA LYS A 8 12.09 -2.41 0.96
C LYS A 8 12.98 -1.44 1.72
N PRO A 9 12.61 -0.15 1.78
CA PRO A 9 13.33 0.80 2.64
C PRO A 9 13.07 0.44 4.11
N ARG A 10 14.13 0.20 4.85
CA ARG A 10 14.05 -0.20 6.28
C ARG A 10 14.65 0.87 7.17
N THR A 11 14.20 0.91 8.41
CA THR A 11 14.77 1.82 9.42
C THR A 11 16.16 1.37 9.83
N SER A 12 16.38 0.05 9.91
CA SER A 12 17.69 -0.55 10.18
C SER A 12 18.31 -1.07 8.89
N PRO A 13 19.60 -0.83 8.62
CA PRO A 13 20.30 -1.38 7.47
C PRO A 13 20.49 -2.91 7.56
N TYR A 14 20.30 -3.49 8.73
CA TYR A 14 20.42 -4.93 8.96
C TYR A 14 19.11 -5.70 8.74
N ASP A 15 17.99 -5.01 8.58
CA ASP A 15 16.71 -5.62 8.27
C ASP A 15 16.67 -6.08 6.80
N PHE A 16 15.78 -7.01 6.50
CA PHE A 16 15.58 -7.50 5.13
C PHE A 16 15.18 -6.36 4.18
N GLN A 17 16.03 -6.10 3.17
CA GLN A 17 15.91 -4.99 2.21
C GLN A 17 15.09 -5.34 0.96
N GLY A 18 14.57 -6.56 0.86
CA GLY A 18 13.99 -7.11 -0.36
C GLY A 18 15.01 -7.91 -1.17
N LEU A 19 14.55 -8.59 -2.22
CA LEU A 19 15.38 -9.40 -3.10
C LEU A 19 15.94 -8.60 -4.29
N GLY A 20 15.58 -7.33 -4.41
CA GLY A 20 15.99 -6.47 -5.51
C GLY A 20 15.42 -6.90 -6.86
N LYS A 21 16.07 -6.46 -7.94
CA LYS A 21 15.64 -6.73 -9.31
C LYS A 21 15.62 -8.21 -9.69
N GLU A 22 16.41 -9.02 -9.03
CA GLU A 22 16.54 -10.45 -9.35
C GLU A 22 15.22 -11.22 -9.18
N CYS A 23 14.33 -10.74 -8.30
CA CYS A 23 13.03 -11.39 -8.10
C CYS A 23 11.94 -10.95 -9.10
N LEU A 24 12.11 -9.86 -9.82
CA LEU A 24 11.06 -9.29 -10.67
C LEU A 24 10.56 -10.26 -11.77
N PRO A 25 11.44 -10.92 -12.56
CA PRO A 25 11.00 -11.80 -13.64
C PRO A 25 10.10 -12.93 -13.13
N TRP A 26 10.56 -13.70 -12.15
CA TRP A 26 9.79 -14.83 -11.65
C TRP A 26 8.51 -14.42 -10.90
N VAL A 27 8.51 -13.24 -10.26
CA VAL A 27 7.28 -12.71 -9.64
C VAL A 27 6.25 -12.37 -10.70
N PHE A 28 6.64 -11.74 -11.81
CA PHE A 28 5.71 -11.42 -12.89
C PHE A 28 5.20 -12.67 -13.61
N GLU A 29 6.07 -13.65 -13.86
CA GLU A 29 5.68 -14.97 -14.39
C GLU A 29 4.66 -15.68 -13.50
N LEU A 30 4.93 -15.73 -12.18
CA LEU A 30 4.00 -16.33 -11.22
C LEU A 30 2.67 -15.57 -11.15
N ALA A 31 2.72 -14.25 -11.19
CA ALA A 31 1.52 -13.43 -11.24
C ALA A 31 0.64 -13.78 -12.44
N GLY A 32 1.24 -13.86 -13.63
CA GLY A 32 0.55 -14.29 -14.84
C GLY A 32 -0.01 -15.70 -14.73
N LYS A 33 0.81 -16.65 -14.27
CA LYS A 33 0.41 -18.06 -14.09
C LYS A 33 -0.81 -18.23 -13.17
N TYR A 34 -0.90 -17.43 -12.10
CA TYR A 34 -1.99 -17.50 -11.13
C TYR A 34 -3.08 -16.45 -11.35
N GLY A 35 -3.10 -15.75 -12.49
CA GLY A 35 -4.12 -14.79 -12.84
C GLY A 35 -4.15 -13.53 -11.95
N ILE A 36 -3.03 -13.18 -11.33
CA ILE A 36 -2.90 -11.95 -10.55
C ILE A 36 -2.77 -10.78 -11.54
N ARG A 37 -3.81 -9.96 -11.61
CA ARG A 37 -3.92 -8.90 -12.63
C ARG A 37 -2.96 -7.74 -12.43
N VAL A 38 -2.56 -7.46 -11.18
CA VAL A 38 -1.69 -6.32 -10.84
C VAL A 38 -0.79 -6.67 -9.67
N ILE A 39 0.49 -6.43 -9.84
CA ILE A 39 1.51 -6.46 -8.78
C ILE A 39 1.84 -5.03 -8.37
N ALA A 40 1.60 -4.69 -7.11
CA ALA A 40 2.12 -3.46 -6.54
C ALA A 40 3.54 -3.69 -6.02
N THR A 41 4.48 -2.84 -6.41
CA THR A 41 5.87 -2.90 -5.92
C THR A 41 6.35 -1.51 -5.51
N GLU A 42 6.99 -1.43 -4.34
CA GLU A 42 7.58 -0.19 -3.86
C GLU A 42 8.84 0.14 -4.67
N ILE A 43 9.03 1.42 -4.97
CA ILE A 43 10.25 1.96 -5.56
C ILE A 43 10.86 3.01 -4.64
N THR A 44 12.17 3.08 -4.62
CA THR A 44 12.96 3.99 -3.79
C THR A 44 13.96 4.81 -4.59
N HIS A 45 14.17 4.41 -5.84
CA HIS A 45 15.10 5.02 -6.78
C HIS A 45 14.55 4.98 -8.20
N GLU A 46 14.90 5.97 -9.01
CA GLU A 46 14.42 6.12 -10.39
C GLU A 46 14.78 4.93 -11.29
N SER A 47 16.01 4.39 -11.17
CA SER A 47 16.45 3.25 -11.99
C SER A 47 15.59 2.00 -11.84
N GLN A 48 14.86 1.88 -10.74
CA GLN A 48 14.00 0.72 -10.50
C GLN A 48 12.78 0.68 -11.45
N ILE A 49 12.40 1.81 -12.03
CA ILE A 49 11.35 1.83 -13.07
C ILE A 49 11.85 1.12 -14.33
N ASP A 50 13.09 1.35 -14.73
CA ASP A 50 13.70 0.68 -15.88
C ASP A 50 13.93 -0.81 -15.61
N GLU A 51 14.34 -1.16 -14.39
CA GLU A 51 14.47 -2.56 -13.97
C GLU A 51 13.12 -3.29 -14.04
N ILE A 52 12.02 -2.65 -13.58
CA ILE A 52 10.66 -3.19 -13.66
C ILE A 52 10.21 -3.32 -15.12
N ASN A 53 10.44 -2.30 -15.96
CA ASN A 53 10.10 -2.35 -17.37
C ASN A 53 10.82 -3.51 -18.06
N THR A 54 12.14 -3.61 -17.89
CA THR A 54 12.97 -4.65 -18.48
C THR A 54 12.51 -6.06 -18.06
N ALA A 55 12.28 -6.25 -16.77
CA ALA A 55 11.85 -7.54 -16.26
C ALA A 55 10.44 -7.92 -16.73
N LEU A 56 9.50 -6.97 -16.75
CA LEU A 56 8.12 -7.20 -17.18
C LEU A 56 8.05 -7.54 -18.68
N ASP A 57 8.75 -6.79 -19.51
CA ASP A 57 8.79 -7.00 -20.96
C ASP A 57 9.52 -8.30 -21.31
N GLY A 58 10.59 -8.64 -20.57
CA GLY A 58 11.35 -9.87 -20.73
C GLY A 58 10.54 -11.15 -20.53
N VAL A 59 9.46 -11.08 -19.73
CA VAL A 59 8.53 -12.22 -19.51
C VAL A 59 7.19 -12.05 -20.25
N GLY A 60 7.12 -11.16 -21.22
CA GLY A 60 5.92 -10.96 -22.05
C GLY A 60 4.77 -10.21 -21.38
N ALA A 61 5.05 -9.44 -20.34
CA ALA A 61 4.10 -8.59 -19.62
C ALA A 61 2.80 -9.32 -19.17
N PRO A 62 2.89 -10.44 -18.44
CA PRO A 62 1.72 -11.28 -18.11
C PRO A 62 0.83 -10.69 -17.02
N THR A 63 1.23 -9.59 -16.38
CA THR A 63 0.51 -8.89 -15.31
C THR A 63 0.69 -7.39 -15.45
N GLY A 64 -0.21 -6.60 -14.84
CA GLY A 64 -0.02 -5.15 -14.68
C GLY A 64 0.88 -4.83 -13.50
N VAL A 65 1.44 -3.62 -13.48
CA VAL A 65 2.25 -3.11 -12.37
C VAL A 65 1.65 -1.83 -11.82
N LEU A 66 1.67 -1.70 -10.49
CA LEU A 66 1.32 -0.49 -9.74
C LEU A 66 2.57 -0.05 -8.97
N LEU A 67 3.14 1.10 -9.33
CA LEU A 67 4.30 1.63 -8.63
C LEU A 67 3.88 2.19 -7.28
N GLN A 68 4.49 1.73 -6.20
CA GLN A 68 4.22 2.26 -4.87
C GLN A 68 5.30 3.25 -4.47
N ILE A 69 4.90 4.48 -4.16
CA ILE A 69 5.72 5.43 -3.40
C ILE A 69 5.48 5.17 -1.92
N GLY A 70 6.48 4.64 -1.26
CA GLY A 70 6.42 4.33 0.17
C GLY A 70 6.38 5.59 1.03
N THR A 71 5.87 5.45 2.24
CA THR A 71 5.70 6.56 3.20
C THR A 71 7.00 7.32 3.52
N ARG A 72 8.17 6.65 3.42
CA ARG A 72 9.49 7.28 3.64
C ARG A 72 9.93 8.16 2.48
N ASN A 73 9.36 7.94 1.28
CA ASN A 73 9.64 8.71 0.07
C ASN A 73 8.51 9.68 -0.30
N ALA A 74 7.54 9.89 0.60
CA ALA A 74 6.40 10.78 0.35
C ALA A 74 6.79 12.24 0.08
N GLN A 75 7.96 12.66 0.52
CA GLN A 75 8.53 14.00 0.31
C GLN A 75 9.85 13.96 -0.49
N ASN A 76 10.14 12.86 -1.17
CA ASN A 76 11.24 12.78 -2.12
C ASN A 76 10.77 13.35 -3.47
N PHE A 77 10.75 14.68 -3.57
CA PHE A 77 10.14 15.40 -4.69
C PHE A 77 10.80 15.07 -6.04
N GLU A 78 12.10 14.80 -6.06
CA GLU A 78 12.77 14.40 -7.30
C GLU A 78 12.29 13.01 -7.77
N LEU A 79 12.15 12.05 -6.86
CA LEU A 79 11.56 10.75 -7.19
C LEU A 79 10.10 10.89 -7.64
N LEU A 80 9.31 11.78 -7.01
CA LEU A 80 7.91 12.02 -7.39
C LEU A 80 7.81 12.57 -8.83
N LYS A 81 8.65 13.56 -9.18
CA LYS A 81 8.73 14.08 -10.56
C LYS A 81 9.09 12.98 -11.54
N TYR A 82 10.14 12.21 -11.24
CA TYR A 82 10.58 11.14 -12.14
C TYR A 82 9.48 10.08 -12.35
N VAL A 83 8.79 9.70 -11.28
CA VAL A 83 7.63 8.79 -11.37
C VAL A 83 6.50 9.40 -12.19
N GLY A 84 6.31 10.71 -12.10
CA GLY A 84 5.31 11.44 -12.88
C GLY A 84 5.59 11.44 -14.39
N GLN A 85 6.85 11.39 -14.82
CA GLN A 85 7.24 11.42 -16.22
C GLN A 85 6.91 10.12 -16.97
N GLN A 86 6.80 8.99 -16.28
CA GLN A 86 6.37 7.74 -16.90
C GLN A 86 4.84 7.64 -16.98
N GLN A 87 4.30 7.19 -18.12
CA GLN A 87 2.86 7.07 -18.35
C GLN A 87 2.36 5.62 -18.35
N ARG A 88 3.26 4.66 -18.25
CA ARG A 88 2.93 3.23 -18.35
C ARG A 88 2.17 2.74 -17.11
N PHE A 89 2.68 3.03 -15.93
CA PHE A 89 2.20 2.48 -14.68
C PHE A 89 1.42 3.50 -13.85
N PRO A 90 0.27 3.10 -13.25
CA PRO A 90 -0.36 3.88 -12.20
C PRO A 90 0.50 3.91 -10.94
N VAL A 91 0.21 4.85 -10.04
CA VAL A 91 0.99 5.13 -8.84
C VAL A 91 0.12 4.96 -7.60
N LEU A 92 0.56 4.16 -6.62
CA LEU A 92 0.03 4.11 -5.27
C LEU A 92 0.91 5.01 -4.38
N PHE A 93 0.43 6.20 -4.08
CA PHE A 93 1.12 7.12 -3.19
C PHE A 93 0.70 6.88 -1.74
N LYS A 94 1.62 6.37 -0.91
CA LYS A 94 1.37 6.19 0.53
C LYS A 94 1.70 7.46 1.29
N ARG A 95 0.71 7.99 2.01
CA ARG A 95 0.87 9.16 2.88
C ARG A 95 2.12 9.04 3.77
N GLY A 96 2.86 10.12 3.89
CA GLY A 96 4.01 10.21 4.81
C GLY A 96 3.57 10.13 6.27
N MET A 97 4.48 9.67 7.14
CA MET A 97 4.14 9.38 8.54
C MET A 97 3.70 10.59 9.35
N GLY A 98 4.31 11.75 9.12
CA GLY A 98 4.08 12.97 9.90
C GLY A 98 3.62 14.17 9.09
N ILE A 99 3.25 13.97 7.81
CA ILE A 99 2.82 15.07 6.93
C ILE A 99 1.31 15.29 7.00
N THR A 100 0.89 16.52 6.80
CA THR A 100 -0.52 16.90 6.73
C THR A 100 -1.22 16.28 5.53
N LEU A 101 -2.54 16.36 5.47
CA LEU A 101 -3.29 15.93 4.29
C LEU A 101 -2.93 16.82 3.08
N GLU A 102 -2.83 18.13 3.28
CA GLU A 102 -2.46 19.09 2.24
C GLU A 102 -1.10 18.78 1.63
N GLU A 103 -0.07 18.55 2.46
CA GLU A 103 1.25 18.15 1.98
C GLU A 103 1.21 16.82 1.20
N SER A 104 0.35 15.89 1.59
CA SER A 104 0.16 14.62 0.86
C SER A 104 -0.50 14.84 -0.49
N LEU A 105 -1.47 15.75 -0.59
CA LEU A 105 -2.11 16.10 -1.85
C LEU A 105 -1.14 16.85 -2.77
N ASN A 106 -0.36 17.78 -2.22
CA ASN A 106 0.70 18.48 -2.98
C ASN A 106 1.76 17.49 -3.50
N ALA A 107 2.10 16.46 -2.73
CA ALA A 107 3.00 15.41 -3.21
C ALA A 107 2.39 14.61 -4.39
N CYS A 108 1.08 14.36 -4.38
CA CYS A 108 0.40 13.79 -5.55
C CYS A 108 0.43 14.74 -6.75
N GLU A 109 0.32 16.06 -6.52
CA GLU A 109 0.44 17.07 -7.60
C GLU A 109 1.82 17.06 -8.24
N TYR A 110 2.91 16.80 -7.51
CA TYR A 110 4.24 16.61 -8.11
C TYR A 110 4.26 15.49 -9.15
N VAL A 111 3.56 14.37 -8.89
CA VAL A 111 3.43 13.28 -9.87
C VAL A 111 2.54 13.69 -11.03
N ALA A 112 1.41 14.34 -10.75
CA ALA A 112 0.43 14.75 -11.75
C ALA A 112 0.95 15.85 -12.69
N SER A 113 1.73 16.80 -12.17
CA SER A 113 2.30 17.92 -12.95
C SER A 113 3.31 17.47 -14.01
N GLU A 114 3.92 16.31 -13.82
CA GLU A 114 4.82 15.69 -14.82
C GLU A 114 4.05 14.82 -15.84
N GLY A 115 2.71 14.72 -15.72
CA GLY A 115 1.83 14.10 -16.70
C GLY A 115 1.17 12.79 -16.29
N ASN A 116 1.55 12.15 -15.15
CA ASN A 116 0.92 10.92 -14.71
C ASN A 116 -0.19 11.20 -13.69
N SER A 117 -1.43 11.29 -14.17
CA SER A 117 -2.62 11.48 -13.32
C SER A 117 -3.22 10.17 -12.78
N LYS A 118 -2.62 9.01 -13.06
CA LYS A 118 -3.11 7.69 -12.60
C LYS A 118 -2.67 7.42 -11.17
N ILE A 119 -3.16 8.18 -10.21
CA ILE A 119 -2.72 8.17 -8.82
C ILE A 119 -3.82 7.61 -7.92
N ILE A 120 -3.44 6.72 -7.00
CA ILE A 120 -4.25 6.24 -5.88
C ILE A 120 -3.60 6.77 -4.60
N LEU A 121 -4.30 7.59 -3.81
CA LEU A 121 -3.79 8.03 -2.52
C LEU A 121 -4.07 6.97 -1.46
N CYS A 122 -3.03 6.54 -0.73
CA CYS A 122 -3.16 5.54 0.33
C CYS A 122 -2.99 6.19 1.71
N LEU A 123 -4.06 6.17 2.49
CA LEU A 123 -4.08 6.52 3.90
C LEU A 123 -3.60 5.30 4.71
N ARG A 124 -2.68 5.51 5.65
CA ARG A 124 -2.00 4.43 6.36
C ARG A 124 -1.74 4.75 7.84
N GLY A 125 -2.45 5.73 8.35
CA GLY A 125 -2.27 6.26 9.68
C GLY A 125 -1.13 7.29 9.78
N MET A 126 -1.24 8.16 10.75
CA MET A 126 -0.27 9.22 11.04
C MET A 126 0.52 8.87 12.30
N LYS A 127 1.85 9.01 12.24
CA LYS A 127 2.70 8.82 13.42
C LYS A 127 2.50 9.99 14.38
N THR A 128 2.00 9.69 15.55
CA THR A 128 1.78 10.65 16.63
C THR A 128 1.81 9.92 17.97
N ASN A 129 2.05 10.64 19.06
CA ASN A 129 1.95 10.13 20.43
C ASN A 129 0.51 9.82 20.87
N LEU A 130 -0.48 10.21 20.06
CA LEU A 130 -1.91 9.92 20.31
C LEU A 130 -2.40 8.64 19.65
N GLY A 131 -1.53 7.92 18.95
CA GLY A 131 -1.88 6.69 18.23
C GLY A 131 -1.99 5.44 19.13
N ASP A 132 -1.35 5.47 20.29
CA ASP A 132 -1.36 4.33 21.23
C ASP A 132 -2.78 3.88 21.59
N PRO A 133 -3.08 2.56 21.61
CA PRO A 133 -2.18 1.41 21.49
C PRO A 133 -1.81 1.00 20.07
N HIS A 134 -2.39 1.62 19.05
CA HIS A 134 -2.04 1.36 17.65
C HIS A 134 -0.70 2.00 17.29
N ARG A 135 -0.05 1.48 16.26
CA ARG A 135 1.23 1.99 15.74
C ARG A 135 1.12 3.44 15.27
N ASN A 136 -0.03 3.80 14.71
CA ASN A 136 -0.31 5.12 14.18
C ASN A 136 -1.76 5.52 14.49
N PHE A 137 -2.04 6.80 14.52
CA PHE A 137 -3.40 7.30 14.58
C PHE A 137 -4.12 7.03 13.24
N VAL A 138 -5.24 6.30 13.29
CA VAL A 138 -6.02 5.93 12.10
C VAL A 138 -6.63 7.17 11.47
N ASP A 139 -6.34 7.41 10.19
CA ASP A 139 -6.70 8.65 9.47
C ASP A 139 -7.81 8.45 8.41
N PHE A 140 -8.61 7.38 8.53
CA PHE A 140 -9.57 7.01 7.48
C PHE A 140 -10.80 7.94 7.39
N ALA A 141 -11.03 8.81 8.38
CA ALA A 141 -11.97 9.92 8.25
C ALA A 141 -11.58 10.89 7.11
N HIS A 142 -10.34 10.87 6.65
CA HIS A 142 -9.90 11.67 5.50
C HIS A 142 -10.33 11.08 4.14
N VAL A 143 -10.82 9.84 4.05
CA VAL A 143 -11.28 9.24 2.78
C VAL A 143 -12.30 10.14 2.05
N PRO A 144 -13.43 10.54 2.64
CA PRO A 144 -14.39 11.41 1.96
C PRO A 144 -13.82 12.81 1.69
N VAL A 145 -12.89 13.29 2.51
CA VAL A 145 -12.24 14.59 2.32
C VAL A 145 -11.37 14.59 1.07
N VAL A 146 -10.51 13.58 0.90
CA VAL A 146 -9.67 13.41 -0.29
C VAL A 146 -10.53 13.33 -1.55
N LYS A 147 -11.57 12.48 -1.53
CA LYS A 147 -12.47 12.32 -2.69
C LYS A 147 -13.18 13.61 -3.08
N ARG A 148 -13.58 14.42 -2.10
CA ARG A 148 -14.23 15.71 -2.34
C ARG A 148 -13.27 16.74 -2.94
N LEU A 149 -12.03 16.79 -2.46
CA LEU A 149 -11.04 17.76 -2.89
C LEU A 149 -10.41 17.44 -4.25
N THR A 150 -10.18 16.14 -4.53
CA THR A 150 -9.36 15.75 -5.67
C THR A 150 -10.02 14.77 -6.63
N ARG A 151 -11.06 14.07 -6.21
CA ARG A 151 -11.66 12.91 -6.89
C ARG A 151 -10.71 11.71 -7.08
N LEU A 152 -9.52 11.72 -6.49
CA LEU A 152 -8.62 10.56 -6.52
C LEU A 152 -9.28 9.34 -5.89
N PRO A 153 -9.04 8.14 -6.43
CA PRO A 153 -9.35 6.91 -5.72
C PRO A 153 -8.48 6.82 -4.46
N VAL A 154 -9.09 6.33 -3.37
CA VAL A 154 -8.43 6.23 -2.07
C VAL A 154 -8.26 4.78 -1.69
N CYS A 155 -7.02 4.42 -1.34
CA CYS A 155 -6.66 3.18 -0.67
C CYS A 155 -6.57 3.44 0.84
N VAL A 156 -6.92 2.45 1.65
CA VAL A 156 -6.65 2.42 3.09
C VAL A 156 -5.75 1.25 3.43
N ASP A 157 -4.82 1.47 4.36
CA ASP A 157 -3.85 0.46 4.80
C ASP A 157 -3.99 0.26 6.32
N PRO A 158 -4.93 -0.59 6.74
CA PRO A 158 -5.17 -0.88 8.15
C PRO A 158 -3.97 -1.57 8.81
N SER A 159 -3.27 -2.46 8.11
CA SER A 159 -2.11 -3.16 8.67
C SER A 159 -1.03 -2.20 9.19
N HIS A 160 -0.72 -1.15 8.42
CA HIS A 160 0.27 -0.17 8.85
C HIS A 160 -0.31 0.92 9.77
N SER A 161 -1.63 1.11 9.78
CA SER A 161 -2.28 1.99 10.76
C SER A 161 -2.24 1.36 12.15
N VAL A 162 -2.66 0.10 12.28
CA VAL A 162 -2.74 -0.63 13.54
C VAL A 162 -1.35 -1.14 13.98
N GLY A 163 -0.61 -1.80 13.09
CA GLY A 163 0.76 -2.27 13.30
C GLY A 163 0.91 -3.56 14.08
N ARG A 164 -0.18 -4.16 14.53
CA ARG A 164 -0.25 -5.44 15.22
C ARG A 164 -1.63 -6.07 15.02
N LYS A 165 -1.75 -7.35 15.36
CA LYS A 165 -3.00 -8.08 15.23
C LYS A 165 -3.43 -8.55 16.62
N GLU A 166 -4.42 -7.91 17.20
CA GLU A 166 -5.02 -8.30 18.46
C GLU A 166 -6.53 -8.50 18.30
N PRO A 167 -7.11 -9.54 18.89
CA PRO A 167 -8.54 -9.75 18.82
C PRO A 167 -9.28 -8.84 19.81
N ALA A 168 -10.39 -8.26 19.36
CA ALA A 168 -11.35 -7.61 20.23
C ALA A 168 -12.26 -8.65 20.92
N PRO A 169 -13.11 -8.26 21.89
CA PRO A 169 -14.01 -9.18 22.60
C PRO A 169 -14.99 -9.96 21.70
N ASP A 170 -15.27 -9.45 20.51
CA ASP A 170 -16.10 -10.12 19.49
C ASP A 170 -15.32 -11.15 18.64
N GLY A 171 -14.02 -11.33 18.89
CA GLY A 171 -13.14 -12.24 18.16
C GLY A 171 -12.62 -11.66 16.83
N ILE A 172 -13.02 -10.45 16.47
CA ILE A 172 -12.55 -9.75 15.25
C ILE A 172 -11.28 -8.98 15.60
N THR A 173 -10.29 -8.98 14.71
CA THR A 173 -9.03 -8.27 14.97
C THR A 173 -9.16 -6.77 14.74
N ASP A 174 -8.30 -5.99 15.40
CA ASP A 174 -8.20 -4.53 15.20
C ASP A 174 -8.02 -4.17 13.72
N ILE A 175 -7.24 -4.95 12.96
CA ILE A 175 -7.03 -4.74 11.53
C ILE A 175 -8.34 -4.89 10.76
N GLN A 176 -9.16 -5.89 11.09
CA GLN A 176 -10.45 -6.12 10.45
C GLN A 176 -11.46 -5.01 10.80
N HIS A 177 -11.52 -4.57 12.07
CA HIS A 177 -12.33 -3.44 12.49
C HIS A 177 -11.95 -2.14 11.75
N VAL A 178 -10.66 -1.85 11.67
CA VAL A 178 -10.15 -0.67 10.96
C VAL A 178 -10.34 -0.79 9.44
N THR A 179 -10.30 -2.01 8.90
CA THR A 179 -10.68 -2.27 7.50
C THR A 179 -12.14 -1.88 7.25
N ALA A 180 -13.04 -2.30 8.13
CA ALA A 180 -14.46 -1.96 8.03
C ALA A 180 -14.69 -0.43 8.09
N GLN A 181 -13.99 0.28 8.96
CA GLN A 181 -14.04 1.75 9.01
C GLN A 181 -13.65 2.38 7.66
N GLY A 182 -12.57 1.91 7.04
CA GLY A 182 -12.13 2.40 5.74
C GLY A 182 -13.14 2.14 4.62
N VAL A 183 -13.76 0.96 4.61
CA VAL A 183 -14.80 0.58 3.64
C VAL A 183 -16.05 1.45 3.82
N ILE A 184 -16.51 1.65 5.05
CA ILE A 184 -17.66 2.51 5.37
C ILE A 184 -17.37 3.97 4.98
N ALA A 185 -16.14 4.44 5.19
CA ALA A 185 -15.71 5.77 4.77
C ALA A 185 -15.66 5.95 3.24
N GLY A 186 -15.82 4.87 2.47
CA GLY A 186 -15.89 4.88 1.01
C GLY A 186 -14.54 4.67 0.32
N ALA A 187 -13.59 3.97 0.92
CA ALA A 187 -12.34 3.60 0.27
C ALA A 187 -12.59 2.76 -1.00
N ASN A 188 -11.76 2.96 -2.00
CA ASN A 188 -11.81 2.23 -3.28
C ASN A 188 -10.94 0.96 -3.26
N MET A 189 -9.97 0.90 -2.35
CA MET A 189 -9.01 -0.18 -2.23
C MET A 189 -8.62 -0.36 -0.76
N VAL A 190 -8.39 -1.59 -0.36
CA VAL A 190 -7.82 -1.95 0.94
C VAL A 190 -6.49 -2.64 0.70
N LEU A 191 -5.48 -2.27 1.46
CA LEU A 191 -4.15 -2.87 1.47
C LEU A 191 -3.91 -3.51 2.83
N VAL A 192 -3.82 -4.84 2.88
CA VAL A 192 -3.48 -5.59 4.10
C VAL A 192 -2.23 -6.43 3.89
N ASP A 193 -1.42 -6.55 4.92
CA ASP A 193 -0.30 -7.49 4.93
C ASP A 193 -0.81 -8.87 5.30
N PHE A 194 -0.34 -9.89 4.60
CA PHE A 194 -0.66 -11.28 4.93
C PHE A 194 0.55 -12.18 4.76
N HIS A 195 0.56 -13.28 5.50
CA HIS A 195 1.60 -14.29 5.38
C HIS A 195 1.05 -15.66 5.81
N PRO A 196 1.35 -16.77 5.10
CA PRO A 196 0.91 -18.13 5.49
C PRO A 196 1.34 -18.52 6.91
N ASN A 197 2.47 -18.00 7.37
CA ASN A 197 2.97 -18.16 8.72
C ASN A 197 3.59 -16.85 9.22
N PRO A 198 2.79 -15.94 9.85
CA PRO A 198 3.25 -14.62 10.26
C PRO A 198 4.50 -14.61 11.13
N SER A 199 4.70 -15.64 11.98
CA SER A 199 5.89 -15.75 12.85
C SER A 199 7.20 -15.99 12.07
N LYS A 200 7.12 -16.43 10.81
CA LYS A 200 8.25 -16.64 9.91
C LYS A 200 8.41 -15.54 8.86
N ALA A 201 7.56 -14.52 8.89
CA ALA A 201 7.64 -13.42 7.95
C ALA A 201 8.96 -12.65 8.15
N LEU A 202 9.66 -12.38 7.04
CA LEU A 202 10.90 -11.59 7.06
C LEU A 202 10.66 -10.11 7.40
N CYS A 203 9.41 -9.67 7.29
CA CYS A 203 8.98 -8.31 7.62
C CYS A 203 7.48 -8.29 7.93
N ASP A 204 7.05 -7.30 8.72
CA ASP A 204 5.65 -6.98 8.99
C ASP A 204 4.82 -8.15 9.59
N GLY A 205 5.49 -9.17 10.19
CA GLY A 205 4.85 -10.36 10.78
C GLY A 205 3.80 -10.06 11.85
N PRO A 206 4.04 -9.16 12.82
CA PRO A 206 3.07 -8.87 13.89
C PRO A 206 1.71 -8.38 13.39
N GLN A 207 1.65 -7.75 12.22
CA GLN A 207 0.43 -7.22 11.60
C GLN A 207 -0.11 -8.07 10.46
N ALA A 208 0.60 -9.14 10.07
CA ALA A 208 0.21 -9.97 8.95
C ALA A 208 -0.99 -10.86 9.31
N LEU A 209 -2.01 -10.85 8.45
CA LEU A 209 -3.12 -11.79 8.50
C LEU A 209 -2.67 -13.16 8.00
N THR A 210 -3.29 -14.23 8.49
CA THR A 210 -3.19 -15.56 7.87
C THR A 210 -4.09 -15.64 6.63
N LEU A 211 -3.96 -16.69 5.84
CA LEU A 211 -4.80 -16.87 4.65
C LEU A 211 -6.29 -17.00 5.02
N ASP A 212 -6.61 -17.71 6.10
CA ASP A 212 -7.99 -17.87 6.58
C ASP A 212 -8.61 -16.57 7.06
N GLU A 213 -7.80 -15.65 7.58
CA GLU A 213 -8.24 -14.32 8.01
C GLU A 213 -8.43 -13.33 6.85
N LEU A 214 -7.93 -13.64 5.66
CA LEU A 214 -8.15 -12.82 4.46
C LEU A 214 -9.55 -12.99 3.87
N GLU A 215 -10.16 -14.17 3.95
CA GLU A 215 -11.48 -14.45 3.38
C GLU A 215 -12.56 -13.47 3.89
N PRO A 216 -12.70 -13.23 5.21
CA PRO A 216 -13.65 -12.25 5.72
C PRO A 216 -13.37 -10.82 5.25
N CYS A 217 -12.10 -10.48 5.02
CA CYS A 217 -11.72 -9.16 4.50
C CYS A 217 -12.09 -8.98 3.01
N GLY A 218 -12.17 -10.07 2.25
CA GLY A 218 -12.45 -10.07 0.81
C GLY A 218 -13.91 -10.32 0.44
N ALA A 219 -14.64 -11.09 1.23
CA ALA A 219 -16.02 -11.51 0.96
C ALA A 219 -17.11 -10.47 1.33
N GLY A 220 -16.71 -9.30 1.69
CA GLY A 220 -17.59 -8.22 2.17
C GLY A 220 -17.61 -8.22 3.69
N CYS A 221 -17.01 -7.19 4.27
CA CYS A 221 -17.24 -6.83 5.65
C CYS A 221 -18.76 -6.89 5.88
N PRO A 222 -19.28 -7.63 6.87
CA PRO A 222 -20.71 -7.67 7.12
C PRO A 222 -21.16 -6.21 7.25
N ARG A 223 -22.13 -5.79 6.41
CA ARG A 223 -22.71 -4.45 6.55
C ARG A 223 -23.24 -4.39 7.97
N PRO A 224 -22.82 -3.42 8.79
CA PRO A 224 -23.44 -3.26 10.09
C PRO A 224 -24.93 -3.11 9.85
N VAL A 225 -25.71 -4.03 10.42
CA VAL A 225 -27.16 -3.84 10.50
C VAL A 225 -27.35 -2.68 11.47
N LEU A 226 -27.60 -1.50 10.94
CA LEU A 226 -28.05 -0.36 11.74
C LEU A 226 -29.45 -0.72 12.21
N ASN A 227 -29.57 -1.18 13.45
CA ASN A 227 -30.84 -1.26 14.15
C ASN A 227 -31.24 0.14 14.61
#